data_1557688ccefa79d3651b90aa245a668e
#
_entry.id   1557688ccefa79d3651b90aa245a668e
#
_cell.length_a   1.000
_cell.length_b   1.000
_cell.length_c   1.000
_cell.angle_alpha   90.00
_cell.angle_beta   90.00
_cell.angle_gamma   90.00
#
_symmetry.space_group_name_H-M   'P 1'
#
loop_
_entity.id
_entity.type
_entity.pdbx_description
1 polymer ?
#
loop_
_entity_poly.entity_id
_entity_poly.type
_entity_poly.pdbx_seq_one_letter_code
_entity_poly.pdbx_strand_id
1 'polypeptide(L)'
;MVITGATPVYMLPRRNARGIIGPVRLMEFSADSIKKRIDDHPLIKNKGKAAHIRMSALTNSTYDGVCYNTKAIMAECSQNETIENFHFDEAWYAYAHFHPVYAGHYGMALKDCRHPVFCSQSTHKLLTAFSQASMLHIRNGSRRAIDPVLFNESYMMHGSTSPQYSMIASLDVATQMMADNGKTILGDIIREAIQLRRKIAGLERDLRRNGDWFFGIWQPRSVKYNGGTVDFAECPTDHLAENQTPWILNDQDKWHGFEDIEDDYVMLDPIKLTILTPGIDDNGTLLPNGGIPAAPVSNFLIKHNIVCEKTDYYSFLLLNSLGTTRAKQGSLLAALLEFKKLYDSDTPLEAVFPDLVKAHPERYKSETLKSHCESMHRYLRENKIIELMHRSFEVIPVPSMLPAEAAAHVVRGDVEMVDVAELHDRIAAVMLVPYPPGIPVMMGGETMSGEAKAIAEYLLAREKFENEFPGYEGDIHGITREQRGSRTVFRTLCIKK
;
A
#
# COMPACT_ATOMS: atom_id res chain seq x y z
N MET A 1 19.42 5.95 -0.25
CA MET A 1 19.68 7.07 0.67
C MET A 1 20.86 6.77 1.59
N VAL A 2 20.83 5.71 2.41
CA VAL A 2 21.93 5.40 3.35
C VAL A 2 23.27 5.20 2.64
N ILE A 3 23.35 4.32 1.66
CA ILE A 3 24.59 3.99 0.93
C ILE A 3 25.12 5.18 0.10
N THR A 4 24.22 5.94 -0.51
CA THR A 4 24.61 7.02 -1.43
C THR A 4 24.81 8.38 -0.74
N GLY A 5 24.41 8.53 0.52
CA GLY A 5 24.40 9.81 1.22
C GLY A 5 23.42 10.84 0.61
N ALA A 6 22.46 10.38 -0.19
CA ALA A 6 21.50 11.28 -0.82
C ALA A 6 20.51 11.85 0.21
N THR A 7 20.17 13.12 0.07
CA THR A 7 19.13 13.78 0.85
C THR A 7 17.77 13.45 0.25
N PRO A 8 16.85 12.79 0.99
CA PRO A 8 15.50 12.53 0.51
C PRO A 8 14.64 13.80 0.58
N VAL A 9 13.83 14.02 -0.46
CA VAL A 9 12.76 15.03 -0.48
C VAL A 9 11.47 14.31 -0.83
N TYR A 10 10.52 14.30 0.08
CA TYR A 10 9.32 13.46 -0.04
C TYR A 10 8.15 14.16 -0.70
N MET A 11 7.40 13.40 -1.48
CA MET A 11 6.04 13.70 -1.91
C MET A 11 5.11 12.70 -1.25
N LEU A 12 4.06 13.18 -0.57
CA LEU A 12 3.16 12.31 0.18
C LEU A 12 2.03 11.80 -0.71
N PRO A 13 1.81 10.47 -0.76
CA PRO A 13 0.60 9.93 -1.35
C PRO A 13 -0.60 10.25 -0.45
N ARG A 14 -1.77 10.32 -1.05
CA ARG A 14 -3.02 10.46 -0.32
C ARG A 14 -3.43 9.15 0.36
N ARG A 15 -4.28 9.27 1.35
CA ARG A 15 -4.91 8.12 2.00
C ARG A 15 -6.38 8.44 2.27
N ASN A 16 -7.30 7.56 1.94
CA ASN A 16 -8.71 7.77 2.22
C ASN A 16 -9.12 7.23 3.60
N ALA A 17 -10.35 7.53 4.05
CA ALA A 17 -10.86 7.12 5.35
C ALA A 17 -10.91 5.61 5.59
N ARG A 18 -10.78 4.80 4.55
CA ARG A 18 -10.73 3.34 4.62
C ARG A 18 -9.31 2.79 4.67
N GLY A 19 -8.31 3.69 4.76
CA GLY A 19 -6.89 3.33 4.79
C GLY A 19 -6.28 3.02 3.43
N ILE A 20 -7.03 3.20 2.35
CA ILE A 20 -6.57 2.91 0.99
C ILE A 20 -5.57 3.97 0.55
N ILE A 21 -4.44 3.52 -0.01
CA ILE A 21 -3.39 4.40 -0.51
C ILE A 21 -3.75 4.89 -1.91
N GLY A 22 -3.92 6.19 -2.01
CA GLY A 22 -4.20 6.90 -3.26
C GLY A 22 -2.94 7.46 -3.93
N PRO A 23 -3.13 8.30 -4.94
CA PRO A 23 -2.02 8.87 -5.68
C PRO A 23 -1.35 10.04 -4.96
N VAL A 24 -0.08 10.29 -5.28
CA VAL A 24 0.52 11.62 -5.17
C VAL A 24 -0.15 12.50 -6.22
N ARG A 25 -0.52 13.73 -5.91
CA ARG A 25 -1.15 14.66 -6.87
C ARG A 25 -0.22 14.93 -8.05
N LEU A 26 -0.76 15.02 -9.26
CA LEU A 26 0.06 15.28 -10.44
C LEU A 26 0.82 16.60 -10.33
N MET A 27 0.19 17.64 -9.77
CA MET A 27 0.83 18.95 -9.54
C MET A 27 2.06 18.91 -8.63
N GLU A 28 2.21 17.90 -7.77
CA GLU A 28 3.40 17.74 -6.92
C GLU A 28 4.66 17.42 -7.74
N PHE A 29 4.50 16.92 -8.96
CA PHE A 29 5.58 16.65 -9.90
C PHE A 29 5.98 17.89 -10.74
N SER A 30 5.27 19.01 -10.61
CA SER A 30 5.61 20.25 -11.30
C SER A 30 6.97 20.81 -10.84
N ALA A 31 7.64 21.54 -11.72
CA ALA A 31 8.94 22.16 -11.43
C ALA A 31 8.87 23.08 -10.20
N ASP A 32 7.80 23.85 -10.06
CA ASP A 32 7.60 24.79 -8.96
C ASP A 32 7.36 24.06 -7.62
N SER A 33 6.54 23.01 -7.59
CA SER A 33 6.30 22.23 -6.39
C SER A 33 7.57 21.53 -5.91
N ILE A 34 8.32 20.92 -6.82
CA ILE A 34 9.59 20.27 -6.51
C ILE A 34 10.61 21.31 -6.00
N LYS A 35 10.73 22.46 -6.69
CA LYS A 35 11.63 23.53 -6.26
C LYS A 35 11.29 24.03 -4.87
N LYS A 36 10.01 24.29 -4.60
CA LYS A 36 9.55 24.73 -3.26
C LYS A 36 9.94 23.73 -2.18
N ARG A 37 9.72 22.43 -2.39
CA ARG A 37 10.09 21.38 -1.41
C ARG A 37 11.59 21.34 -1.14
N ILE A 38 12.42 21.57 -2.17
CA ILE A 38 13.89 21.63 -2.04
C ILE A 38 14.30 22.89 -1.27
N ASP A 39 13.74 24.06 -1.62
CA ASP A 39 14.07 25.34 -0.98
C ASP A 39 13.66 25.36 0.51
N ASP A 40 12.56 24.72 0.86
CA ASP A 40 12.07 24.62 2.22
C ASP A 40 12.77 23.52 3.05
N HIS A 41 13.57 22.65 2.41
CA HIS A 41 14.14 21.48 3.08
C HIS A 41 15.28 21.86 4.05
N PRO A 42 15.19 21.53 5.36
CA PRO A 42 16.11 22.03 6.38
C PRO A 42 17.59 21.73 6.13
N LEU A 43 17.90 20.57 5.52
CA LEU A 43 19.27 20.15 5.24
C LEU A 43 19.85 20.72 3.93
N ILE A 44 19.05 21.36 3.09
CA ILE A 44 19.43 21.85 1.75
C ILE A 44 19.43 23.36 1.68
N LYS A 45 18.45 24.05 2.25
CA LYS A 45 18.16 25.49 2.09
C LYS A 45 19.35 26.47 2.27
N ASN A 46 20.36 26.07 3.01
CA ASN A 46 21.50 26.94 3.32
C ASN A 46 22.79 26.57 2.57
N LYS A 47 22.74 25.63 1.61
CA LYS A 47 23.96 25.13 0.94
C LYS A 47 24.42 25.95 -0.27
N GLY A 48 23.71 27.00 -0.66
CA GLY A 48 24.14 28.01 -1.67
C GLY A 48 24.41 27.49 -3.10
N LYS A 49 24.13 26.21 -3.36
CA LYS A 49 24.27 25.57 -4.67
C LYS A 49 22.92 25.11 -5.17
N ALA A 50 22.68 25.23 -6.48
CA ALA A 50 21.51 24.61 -7.10
C ALA A 50 21.52 23.11 -6.78
N ALA A 51 20.41 22.63 -6.21
CA ALA A 51 20.25 21.20 -5.91
C ALA A 51 20.10 20.41 -7.21
N HIS A 52 20.89 19.36 -7.37
CA HIS A 52 20.73 18.40 -8.46
C HIS A 52 19.86 17.23 -8.00
N ILE A 53 18.77 16.99 -8.69
CA ILE A 53 17.86 15.89 -8.41
C ILE A 53 18.39 14.65 -9.12
N ARG A 54 19.10 13.80 -8.39
CA ARG A 54 19.72 12.60 -8.96
C ARG A 54 18.70 11.57 -9.43
N MET A 55 17.57 11.45 -8.70
CA MET A 55 16.54 10.49 -8.99
C MET A 55 15.19 11.02 -8.51
N SER A 56 14.18 10.98 -9.36
CA SER A 56 12.77 11.03 -8.99
C SER A 56 12.26 9.59 -8.94
N ALA A 57 11.83 9.11 -7.78
CA ALA A 57 11.38 7.73 -7.58
C ALA A 57 9.91 7.68 -7.16
N LEU A 58 9.14 6.79 -7.78
CA LEU A 58 7.72 6.60 -7.51
C LEU A 58 7.38 5.11 -7.53
N THR A 59 6.65 4.64 -6.50
CA THR A 59 6.08 3.30 -6.50
C THR A 59 4.85 3.26 -7.41
N ASN A 60 4.89 2.42 -8.44
CA ASN A 60 3.82 2.17 -9.40
C ASN A 60 3.60 0.64 -9.52
N SER A 61 2.45 0.10 -9.17
CA SER A 61 1.24 0.70 -8.63
C SER A 61 1.31 0.79 -7.10
N THR A 62 0.41 1.58 -6.49
CA THR A 62 0.28 1.56 -5.03
C THR A 62 -0.12 0.17 -4.53
N TYR A 63 0.03 -0.07 -3.24
CA TYR A 63 -0.31 -1.37 -2.65
C TYR A 63 -1.78 -1.75 -2.93
N ASP A 64 -2.70 -0.78 -2.85
CA ASP A 64 -4.13 -0.97 -3.11
C ASP A 64 -4.51 -0.98 -4.59
N GLY A 65 -3.55 -0.80 -5.50
CA GLY A 65 -3.76 -0.95 -6.94
C GLY A 65 -4.06 0.35 -7.70
N VAL A 66 -3.66 1.50 -7.19
CA VAL A 66 -3.71 2.73 -7.99
C VAL A 66 -2.50 2.77 -8.92
N CYS A 67 -2.74 2.73 -10.22
CA CYS A 67 -1.75 2.71 -11.28
C CYS A 67 -1.65 4.08 -11.93
N TYR A 68 -0.45 4.64 -12.00
CA TYR A 68 -0.23 5.98 -12.54
C TYR A 68 -0.09 5.99 -14.06
N ASN A 69 -0.64 7.01 -14.70
CA ASN A 69 -0.28 7.39 -16.06
C ASN A 69 1.15 7.95 -16.08
N THR A 70 2.11 7.10 -16.40
CA THR A 70 3.53 7.46 -16.37
C THR A 70 3.89 8.56 -17.36
N LYS A 71 3.14 8.68 -18.47
CA LYS A 71 3.33 9.74 -19.45
C LYS A 71 2.93 11.10 -18.87
N ALA A 72 1.85 11.19 -18.13
CA ALA A 72 1.43 12.43 -17.46
C ALA A 72 2.49 12.91 -16.45
N ILE A 73 2.99 11.99 -15.60
CA ILE A 73 4.07 12.32 -14.65
C ILE A 73 5.33 12.82 -15.37
N MET A 74 5.75 12.13 -16.42
CA MET A 74 6.94 12.52 -17.16
C MET A 74 6.77 13.86 -17.89
N ALA A 75 5.53 14.19 -18.33
CA ALA A 75 5.25 15.49 -18.93
C ALA A 75 5.41 16.64 -17.92
N GLU A 76 4.89 16.48 -16.69
CA GLU A 76 5.08 17.45 -15.61
C GLU A 76 6.55 17.56 -15.20
N CYS A 77 7.21 16.45 -14.96
CA CYS A 77 8.62 16.42 -14.58
C CYS A 77 9.55 16.95 -15.67
N SER A 78 9.19 16.85 -16.95
CA SER A 78 10.05 17.29 -18.07
C SER A 78 10.29 18.80 -18.10
N GLN A 79 9.46 19.57 -17.40
CA GLN A 79 9.64 21.01 -17.19
C GLN A 79 10.79 21.31 -16.22
N ASN A 80 11.20 20.34 -15.41
CA ASN A 80 12.32 20.47 -14.49
C ASN A 80 13.59 19.86 -15.09
N GLU A 81 14.47 20.69 -15.63
CA GLU A 81 15.72 20.25 -16.27
C GLU A 81 16.77 19.70 -15.28
N THR A 82 16.55 19.87 -13.97
CA THR A 82 17.51 19.42 -12.94
C THR A 82 17.34 17.96 -12.54
N ILE A 83 16.25 17.29 -12.95
CA ILE A 83 16.04 15.86 -12.70
C ILE A 83 16.89 15.04 -13.66
N GLU A 84 17.79 14.22 -13.12
CA GLU A 84 18.72 13.43 -13.93
C GLU A 84 18.15 12.08 -14.37
N ASN A 85 17.41 11.43 -13.51
CA ASN A 85 16.88 10.07 -13.74
C ASN A 85 15.50 9.90 -13.11
N PHE A 86 14.72 8.97 -13.66
CA PHE A 86 13.44 8.55 -13.11
C PHE A 86 13.48 7.06 -12.75
N HIS A 87 12.83 6.70 -11.65
CA HIS A 87 12.68 5.32 -11.22
C HIS A 87 11.21 5.04 -10.88
N PHE A 88 10.62 4.09 -11.60
CA PHE A 88 9.34 3.50 -11.24
C PHE A 88 9.59 2.18 -10.52
N ASP A 89 9.24 2.13 -9.24
CA ASP A 89 9.25 0.88 -8.49
C ASP A 89 7.95 0.12 -8.78
N GLU A 90 8.07 -0.87 -9.65
CA GLU A 90 7.00 -1.74 -10.11
C GLU A 90 7.14 -3.16 -9.54
N ALA A 91 7.63 -3.27 -8.31
CA ALA A 91 7.85 -4.56 -7.66
C ALA A 91 6.60 -5.46 -7.62
N TRP A 92 5.42 -4.87 -7.60
CA TRP A 92 4.11 -5.56 -7.61
C TRP A 92 3.34 -5.34 -8.91
N TYR A 93 4.01 -5.01 -10.01
CA TYR A 93 3.34 -4.58 -11.24
C TYR A 93 4.01 -5.10 -12.53
N ALA A 94 4.86 -6.12 -12.41
CA ALA A 94 5.63 -6.69 -13.52
C ALA A 94 4.77 -7.22 -14.68
N TYR A 95 3.50 -7.54 -14.45
CA TYR A 95 2.56 -8.04 -15.43
C TYR A 95 1.97 -6.97 -16.36
N ALA A 96 2.03 -5.70 -16.01
CA ALA A 96 1.31 -4.62 -16.69
C ALA A 96 1.59 -4.54 -18.21
N HIS A 97 2.82 -4.85 -18.62
CA HIS A 97 3.20 -4.86 -20.04
C HIS A 97 2.35 -5.82 -20.89
N PHE A 98 1.88 -6.91 -20.32
CA PHE A 98 1.30 -8.03 -21.07
C PHE A 98 -0.19 -7.90 -21.37
N HIS A 99 -0.87 -6.85 -20.87
CA HIS A 99 -2.29 -6.67 -21.17
C HIS A 99 -2.63 -5.21 -21.49
N PRO A 100 -3.43 -4.97 -22.56
CA PRO A 100 -3.73 -3.62 -23.06
C PRO A 100 -4.50 -2.74 -22.07
N VAL A 101 -5.20 -3.30 -21.07
CA VAL A 101 -5.89 -2.52 -20.03
C VAL A 101 -4.94 -1.59 -19.25
N TYR A 102 -3.64 -1.95 -19.17
CA TYR A 102 -2.61 -1.15 -18.50
C TYR A 102 -1.84 -0.21 -19.43
N ALA A 103 -2.26 -0.05 -20.68
CA ALA A 103 -1.54 0.77 -21.65
C ALA A 103 -1.30 2.19 -21.12
N GLY A 104 -0.04 2.64 -21.15
CA GLY A 104 0.36 3.98 -20.65
C GLY A 104 0.56 4.08 -19.13
N HIS A 105 0.23 3.05 -18.35
CA HIS A 105 0.26 3.07 -16.89
C HIS A 105 1.44 2.28 -16.27
N TYR A 106 2.51 2.05 -17.00
CA TYR A 106 3.75 1.42 -16.49
C TYR A 106 4.99 2.08 -17.05
N GLY A 107 6.11 2.05 -16.32
CA GLY A 107 7.30 2.85 -16.63
C GLY A 107 7.90 2.57 -18.01
N MET A 108 7.97 1.30 -18.43
CA MET A 108 8.52 0.93 -19.75
C MET A 108 7.54 1.17 -20.93
N ALA A 109 6.31 1.65 -20.67
CA ALA A 109 5.40 2.11 -21.73
C ALA A 109 5.87 3.42 -22.41
N LEU A 110 6.71 4.19 -21.72
CA LEU A 110 7.27 5.44 -22.22
C LEU A 110 8.19 5.16 -23.40
N LYS A 111 7.87 5.70 -24.59
CA LYS A 111 8.67 5.50 -25.80
C LYS A 111 9.74 6.57 -25.96
N ASP A 112 9.38 7.82 -25.71
CA ASP A 112 10.22 9.00 -25.87
C ASP A 112 10.42 9.68 -24.53
N CYS A 113 11.63 9.54 -23.97
CA CYS A 113 12.01 10.16 -22.70
C CYS A 113 13.25 11.04 -22.91
N ARG A 114 13.27 12.22 -22.29
CA ARG A 114 14.47 13.09 -22.31
C ARG A 114 15.57 12.56 -21.37
N HIS A 115 15.16 11.93 -20.28
CA HIS A 115 16.02 11.41 -19.21
C HIS A 115 15.90 9.87 -19.11
N PRO A 116 16.92 9.20 -18.58
CA PRO A 116 16.85 7.77 -18.35
C PRO A 116 15.70 7.39 -17.40
N VAL A 117 15.03 6.28 -17.70
CA VAL A 117 13.99 5.68 -16.88
C VAL A 117 14.44 4.31 -16.43
N PHE A 118 14.43 4.09 -15.13
CA PHE A 118 14.65 2.82 -14.48
C PHE A 118 13.28 2.25 -14.04
N CYS A 119 13.14 0.94 -14.13
CA CYS A 119 11.94 0.26 -13.66
C CYS A 119 12.36 -1.04 -12.96
N SER A 120 12.13 -1.13 -11.65
CA SER A 120 12.40 -2.35 -10.87
C SER A 120 11.15 -3.21 -10.74
N GLN A 121 11.26 -4.51 -11.07
CA GLN A 121 10.15 -5.46 -11.04
C GLN A 121 10.54 -6.73 -10.30
N SER A 122 9.76 -7.11 -9.29
CA SER A 122 9.92 -8.38 -8.59
C SER A 122 9.19 -9.49 -9.34
N THR A 123 9.89 -10.16 -10.22
CA THR A 123 9.33 -11.22 -11.08
C THR A 123 8.75 -12.36 -10.26
N HIS A 124 9.33 -12.64 -9.09
CA HIS A 124 8.87 -13.69 -8.17
C HIS A 124 7.52 -13.41 -7.49
N LYS A 125 7.03 -12.16 -7.50
CA LYS A 125 5.77 -11.81 -6.80
C LYS A 125 4.55 -12.16 -7.63
N LEU A 126 4.49 -11.70 -8.88
CA LEU A 126 3.29 -11.81 -9.71
C LEU A 126 3.52 -12.44 -11.08
N LEU A 127 4.74 -12.76 -11.41
CA LEU A 127 5.09 -13.65 -12.51
C LEU A 127 5.58 -14.99 -11.93
N THR A 128 6.02 -15.92 -12.79
CA THR A 128 6.27 -17.31 -12.39
C THR A 128 7.71 -17.62 -11.98
N ALA A 129 8.53 -16.61 -11.66
CA ALA A 129 9.89 -16.83 -11.22
C ALA A 129 9.98 -17.28 -9.75
N PHE A 130 11.06 -17.96 -9.39
CA PHE A 130 11.33 -18.35 -8.01
C PHE A 130 11.56 -17.14 -7.11
N SER A 131 11.32 -17.31 -5.80
CA SER A 131 11.53 -16.26 -4.81
C SER A 131 12.95 -15.69 -4.90
N GLN A 132 13.08 -14.38 -4.65
CA GLN A 132 14.27 -13.54 -4.79
C GLN A 132 14.66 -13.18 -6.24
N ALA A 133 13.94 -13.67 -7.27
CA ALA A 133 14.18 -13.28 -8.65
C ALA A 133 13.53 -11.92 -8.95
N SER A 134 14.31 -10.99 -9.52
CA SER A 134 13.83 -9.66 -9.90
C SER A 134 14.50 -9.19 -11.19
N MET A 135 13.94 -8.17 -11.83
CA MET A 135 14.47 -7.56 -13.03
C MET A 135 14.56 -6.04 -12.85
N LEU A 136 15.61 -5.45 -13.41
CA LEU A 136 15.75 -4.01 -13.55
C LEU A 136 15.80 -3.66 -15.04
N HIS A 137 14.81 -2.90 -15.49
CA HIS A 137 14.75 -2.41 -16.85
C HIS A 137 15.28 -0.98 -16.90
N ILE A 138 16.06 -0.65 -17.94
CA ILE A 138 16.63 0.67 -18.17
C ILE A 138 16.32 1.12 -19.58
N ARG A 139 15.72 2.30 -19.70
CA ARG A 139 15.54 2.99 -20.96
C ARG A 139 16.39 4.24 -20.97
N ASN A 140 17.25 4.39 -21.97
CA ASN A 140 18.02 5.60 -22.17
C ASN A 140 17.13 6.78 -22.58
N GLY A 141 17.46 7.97 -22.10
CA GLY A 141 16.84 9.20 -22.53
C GLY A 141 17.51 9.78 -23.77
N SER A 142 16.81 10.65 -24.50
CA SER A 142 17.37 11.33 -25.68
C SER A 142 18.45 12.35 -25.33
N ARG A 143 18.42 12.93 -24.12
CA ARG A 143 19.44 13.86 -23.60
C ARG A 143 20.59 13.16 -22.89
N ARG A 144 20.34 11.99 -22.33
CA ARG A 144 21.32 11.25 -21.52
C ARG A 144 21.11 9.76 -21.68
N ALA A 145 22.19 9.06 -21.92
CA ALA A 145 22.25 7.61 -21.87
C ALA A 145 22.98 7.16 -20.59
N ILE A 146 22.63 6.01 -20.09
CA ILE A 146 23.36 5.31 -19.02
C ILE A 146 24.51 4.57 -19.67
N ASP A 147 25.73 4.84 -19.19
CA ASP A 147 26.91 4.10 -19.59
C ASP A 147 26.83 2.67 -19.06
N PRO A 148 26.80 1.63 -19.93
CA PRO A 148 26.64 0.26 -19.49
C PRO A 148 27.81 -0.26 -18.66
N VAL A 149 29.04 0.27 -18.87
CA VAL A 149 30.23 -0.14 -18.12
C VAL A 149 30.14 0.39 -16.68
N LEU A 150 29.86 1.70 -16.53
CA LEU A 150 29.71 2.32 -15.21
C LEU A 150 28.52 1.76 -14.45
N PHE A 151 27.43 1.45 -15.16
CA PHE A 151 26.29 0.79 -14.56
C PHE A 151 26.64 -0.61 -14.06
N ASN A 152 27.36 -1.42 -14.87
CA ASN A 152 27.77 -2.76 -14.48
C ASN A 152 28.70 -2.74 -13.26
N GLU A 153 29.65 -1.82 -13.17
CA GLU A 153 30.50 -1.65 -11.99
C GLU A 153 29.66 -1.40 -10.73
N SER A 154 28.70 -0.48 -10.81
CA SER A 154 27.78 -0.19 -9.70
C SER A 154 26.88 -1.40 -9.36
N TYR A 155 26.39 -2.11 -10.36
CA TYR A 155 25.55 -3.30 -10.19
C TYR A 155 26.33 -4.43 -9.48
N MET A 156 27.56 -4.68 -9.91
CA MET A 156 28.40 -5.74 -9.34
C MET A 156 28.75 -5.51 -7.87
N MET A 157 28.79 -4.25 -7.40
CA MET A 157 28.98 -3.95 -5.96
C MET A 157 27.81 -4.42 -5.10
N HIS A 158 26.62 -4.62 -5.66
CA HIS A 158 25.41 -5.01 -4.95
C HIS A 158 24.93 -6.44 -5.28
N GLY A 159 25.59 -7.10 -6.24
CA GLY A 159 25.27 -8.45 -6.70
C GLY A 159 26.09 -9.54 -6.02
N SER A 160 25.59 -10.77 -6.09
CA SER A 160 26.37 -11.97 -5.72
C SER A 160 27.32 -12.36 -6.84
N THR A 161 28.56 -12.74 -6.48
CA THR A 161 29.51 -13.35 -7.43
C THR A 161 29.21 -14.83 -7.71
N SER A 162 28.24 -15.41 -6.99
CA SER A 162 27.82 -16.82 -7.10
C SER A 162 26.31 -16.92 -7.37
N PRO A 163 25.85 -16.53 -8.57
CA PRO A 163 24.43 -16.55 -8.89
C PRO A 163 23.89 -17.98 -8.90
N GLN A 164 22.65 -18.14 -8.41
CA GLN A 164 21.97 -19.43 -8.47
C GLN A 164 21.36 -19.65 -9.85
N TYR A 165 21.83 -20.67 -10.57
CA TYR A 165 21.34 -20.98 -11.91
C TYR A 165 19.86 -21.33 -11.94
N SER A 166 19.31 -21.94 -10.88
CA SER A 166 17.87 -22.21 -10.79
C SER A 166 17.02 -20.93 -10.81
N MET A 167 17.50 -19.85 -10.17
CA MET A 167 16.84 -18.55 -10.24
C MET A 167 16.90 -17.91 -11.62
N ILE A 168 18.09 -17.96 -12.27
CA ILE A 168 18.27 -17.47 -13.64
C ILE A 168 17.38 -18.26 -14.59
N ALA A 169 17.37 -19.58 -14.50
CA ALA A 169 16.50 -20.43 -15.30
C ALA A 169 15.01 -20.11 -15.08
N SER A 170 14.60 -19.85 -13.84
CA SER A 170 13.21 -19.48 -13.55
C SER A 170 12.81 -18.14 -14.16
N LEU A 171 13.73 -17.17 -14.21
CA LEU A 171 13.51 -15.89 -14.90
C LEU A 171 13.35 -16.08 -16.40
N ASP A 172 14.21 -16.91 -17.01
CA ASP A 172 14.16 -17.22 -18.44
C ASP A 172 12.84 -17.91 -18.81
N VAL A 173 12.46 -18.96 -18.07
CA VAL A 173 11.18 -19.67 -18.27
C VAL A 173 9.99 -18.73 -18.07
N ALA A 174 9.99 -17.90 -17.01
CA ALA A 174 8.91 -16.95 -16.75
C ALA A 174 8.78 -15.92 -17.90
N THR A 175 9.92 -15.43 -18.39
CA THR A 175 9.96 -14.47 -19.50
C THR A 175 9.41 -15.10 -20.78
N GLN A 176 9.84 -16.32 -21.11
CA GLN A 176 9.36 -17.03 -22.30
C GLN A 176 7.85 -17.34 -22.21
N MET A 177 7.39 -17.81 -21.04
CA MET A 177 5.96 -18.08 -20.82
C MET A 177 5.10 -16.82 -21.04
N MET A 178 5.57 -15.69 -20.54
CA MET A 178 4.85 -14.41 -20.70
C MET A 178 4.97 -13.85 -22.12
N ALA A 179 6.10 -14.05 -22.81
CA ALA A 179 6.27 -13.65 -24.20
C ALA A 179 5.31 -14.43 -25.12
N ASP A 180 5.15 -15.72 -24.89
CA ASP A 180 4.30 -16.60 -25.72
C ASP A 180 2.81 -16.41 -25.43
N ASN A 181 2.41 -16.31 -24.17
CA ASN A 181 1.02 -16.39 -23.74
C ASN A 181 0.58 -15.31 -22.74
N GLY A 182 1.41 -14.32 -22.42
CA GLY A 182 1.15 -13.35 -21.35
C GLY A 182 -0.18 -12.62 -21.45
N LYS A 183 -0.58 -12.22 -22.67
CA LYS A 183 -1.87 -11.56 -22.91
C LYS A 183 -3.05 -12.47 -22.55
N THR A 184 -3.01 -13.73 -22.92
CA THR A 184 -4.08 -14.71 -22.62
C THR A 184 -4.11 -15.00 -21.12
N ILE A 185 -2.96 -15.33 -20.54
CA ILE A 185 -2.82 -15.64 -19.12
C ILE A 185 -3.34 -14.47 -18.25
N LEU A 186 -2.88 -13.26 -18.54
CA LEU A 186 -3.31 -12.09 -17.75
C LEU A 186 -4.77 -11.72 -18.03
N GLY A 187 -5.23 -11.87 -19.27
CA GLY A 187 -6.63 -11.67 -19.63
C GLY A 187 -7.57 -12.58 -18.84
N ASP A 188 -7.21 -13.84 -18.65
CA ASP A 188 -7.99 -14.80 -17.84
C ASP A 188 -7.99 -14.42 -16.36
N ILE A 189 -6.85 -14.01 -15.82
CA ILE A 189 -6.74 -13.53 -14.43
C ILE A 189 -7.63 -12.30 -14.21
N ILE A 190 -7.60 -11.35 -15.13
CA ILE A 190 -8.42 -10.14 -15.07
C ILE A 190 -9.90 -10.49 -15.13
N ARG A 191 -10.33 -11.36 -16.08
CA ARG A 191 -11.73 -11.79 -16.17
C ARG A 191 -12.21 -12.49 -14.91
N GLU A 192 -11.40 -13.35 -14.31
CA GLU A 192 -11.73 -14.03 -13.06
C GLU A 192 -11.82 -13.04 -11.88
N ALA A 193 -10.90 -12.08 -11.79
CA ALA A 193 -10.96 -11.01 -10.80
C ALA A 193 -12.24 -10.18 -10.94
N ILE A 194 -12.60 -9.80 -12.18
CA ILE A 194 -13.84 -9.06 -12.48
C ILE A 194 -15.08 -9.87 -12.11
N GLN A 195 -15.11 -11.16 -12.40
CA GLN A 195 -16.23 -12.02 -12.01
C GLN A 195 -16.41 -12.07 -10.49
N LEU A 196 -15.32 -12.15 -9.72
CA LEU A 196 -15.37 -12.10 -8.27
C LEU A 196 -15.86 -10.73 -7.78
N ARG A 197 -15.34 -9.63 -8.33
CA ARG A 197 -15.81 -8.26 -8.05
C ARG A 197 -17.31 -8.11 -8.27
N ARG A 198 -17.81 -8.59 -9.40
CA ARG A 198 -19.24 -8.54 -9.75
C ARG A 198 -20.08 -9.35 -8.79
N LYS A 199 -19.62 -10.54 -8.36
CA LYS A 199 -20.35 -11.38 -7.39
C LYS A 199 -20.46 -10.70 -6.04
N ILE A 200 -19.36 -10.13 -5.52
CA ILE A 200 -19.37 -9.42 -4.24
C ILE A 200 -20.27 -8.18 -4.32
N ALA A 201 -20.13 -7.36 -5.36
CA ALA A 201 -20.95 -6.17 -5.56
C ALA A 201 -22.43 -6.51 -5.71
N GLY A 202 -22.76 -7.60 -6.43
CA GLY A 202 -24.14 -8.08 -6.57
C GLY A 202 -24.72 -8.54 -5.24
N LEU A 203 -23.99 -9.33 -4.45
CA LEU A 203 -24.40 -9.77 -3.12
C LEU A 203 -24.62 -8.58 -2.17
N GLU A 204 -23.68 -7.64 -2.12
CA GLU A 204 -23.83 -6.43 -1.31
C GLU A 204 -25.09 -5.65 -1.70
N ARG A 205 -25.28 -5.38 -2.99
CA ARG A 205 -26.45 -4.66 -3.51
C ARG A 205 -27.76 -5.34 -3.14
N ASP A 206 -27.85 -6.65 -3.38
CA ASP A 206 -29.10 -7.41 -3.22
C ASP A 206 -29.47 -7.58 -1.74
N LEU A 207 -28.49 -7.81 -0.86
CA LEU A 207 -28.72 -7.87 0.59
C LEU A 207 -29.08 -6.48 1.14
N ARG A 208 -28.39 -5.41 0.73
CA ARG A 208 -28.71 -4.03 1.15
C ARG A 208 -30.14 -3.60 0.76
N ARG A 209 -30.65 -4.00 -0.41
CA ARG A 209 -32.04 -3.77 -0.83
C ARG A 209 -33.07 -4.42 0.10
N ASN A 210 -32.70 -5.50 0.75
CA ASN A 210 -33.52 -6.22 1.71
C ASN A 210 -33.31 -5.74 3.17
N GLY A 211 -32.57 -4.65 3.39
CA GLY A 211 -32.27 -4.14 4.72
C GLY A 211 -31.20 -4.94 5.47
N ASP A 212 -30.46 -5.79 4.78
CA ASP A 212 -29.39 -6.61 5.31
C ASP A 212 -28.02 -6.11 4.84
N TRP A 213 -26.91 -6.66 5.35
CA TRP A 213 -25.56 -6.23 5.07
C TRP A 213 -24.73 -7.32 4.39
N PHE A 214 -23.72 -6.89 3.63
CA PHE A 214 -22.61 -7.71 3.17
C PHE A 214 -21.33 -6.88 3.05
N PHE A 215 -20.23 -7.55 2.78
CA PHE A 215 -18.96 -6.91 2.46
C PHE A 215 -19.06 -6.17 1.12
N GLY A 216 -18.52 -4.96 1.08
CA GLY A 216 -18.38 -4.21 -0.15
C GLY A 216 -17.06 -4.50 -0.86
N ILE A 217 -16.87 -3.85 -2.00
CA ILE A 217 -15.60 -3.88 -2.71
C ILE A 217 -15.25 -2.50 -3.24
N TRP A 218 -13.99 -2.10 -3.11
CA TRP A 218 -13.52 -0.81 -3.56
C TRP A 218 -13.36 -0.80 -5.08
N GLN A 219 -14.33 -0.18 -5.74
CA GLN A 219 -14.46 -0.07 -7.20
C GLN A 219 -15.58 0.88 -7.57
N PRO A 220 -15.71 1.30 -8.86
CA PRO A 220 -16.89 2.01 -9.33
C PRO A 220 -18.18 1.24 -9.06
N ARG A 221 -19.23 1.92 -8.62
CA ARG A 221 -20.57 1.31 -8.48
C ARG A 221 -21.27 1.16 -9.82
N SER A 222 -21.00 2.06 -10.75
CA SER A 222 -21.56 2.08 -12.10
C SER A 222 -20.50 2.48 -13.12
N VAL A 223 -20.66 2.02 -14.34
CA VAL A 223 -19.72 2.26 -15.45
C VAL A 223 -20.46 2.63 -16.74
N LYS A 224 -19.75 3.29 -17.64
CA LYS A 224 -20.28 3.58 -18.98
C LYS A 224 -20.27 2.33 -19.85
N TYR A 225 -21.42 2.01 -20.46
CA TYR A 225 -21.58 0.89 -21.38
C TYR A 225 -22.66 1.18 -22.40
N ASN A 226 -22.37 0.98 -23.71
CA ASN A 226 -23.29 1.19 -24.82
C ASN A 226 -24.03 2.55 -24.81
N GLY A 227 -23.30 3.63 -24.49
CA GLY A 227 -23.88 4.99 -24.45
C GLY A 227 -24.69 5.32 -23.20
N GLY A 228 -24.88 4.36 -22.30
CA GLY A 228 -25.56 4.53 -21.01
C GLY A 228 -24.64 4.33 -19.80
N THR A 229 -25.24 4.36 -18.62
CA THR A 229 -24.58 4.01 -17.35
C THR A 229 -25.27 2.76 -16.80
N VAL A 230 -24.51 1.74 -16.49
CA VAL A 230 -24.99 0.46 -15.94
C VAL A 230 -24.33 0.19 -14.59
N ASP A 231 -25.00 -0.57 -13.74
CA ASP A 231 -24.40 -1.10 -12.50
C ASP A 231 -23.17 -1.95 -12.82
N PHE A 232 -22.09 -1.82 -12.06
CA PHE A 232 -20.86 -2.58 -12.28
C PHE A 232 -21.10 -4.09 -12.28
N ALA A 233 -21.97 -4.57 -11.39
CA ALA A 233 -22.30 -6.00 -11.31
C ALA A 233 -23.03 -6.52 -12.56
N GLU A 234 -23.71 -5.65 -13.30
CA GLU A 234 -24.45 -5.99 -14.52
C GLU A 234 -23.62 -5.81 -15.80
N CYS A 235 -22.51 -5.04 -15.73
CA CYS A 235 -21.68 -4.78 -16.90
C CYS A 235 -21.00 -6.06 -17.39
N PRO A 236 -20.97 -6.33 -18.72
CA PRO A 236 -20.30 -7.53 -19.26
C PRO A 236 -18.83 -7.60 -18.85
N THR A 237 -18.38 -8.79 -18.44
CA THR A 237 -17.01 -9.05 -18.00
C THR A 237 -15.97 -8.66 -19.05
N ASP A 238 -16.21 -9.00 -20.33
CA ASP A 238 -15.28 -8.69 -21.40
C ASP A 238 -15.14 -7.20 -21.65
N HIS A 239 -16.25 -6.43 -21.52
CA HIS A 239 -16.16 -4.97 -21.59
C HIS A 239 -15.24 -4.40 -20.50
N LEU A 240 -15.39 -4.86 -19.27
CA LEU A 240 -14.55 -4.44 -18.14
C LEU A 240 -13.11 -4.91 -18.28
N ALA A 241 -12.88 -6.10 -18.87
CA ALA A 241 -11.54 -6.66 -19.01
C ALA A 241 -10.72 -5.99 -20.14
N GLU A 242 -11.38 -5.58 -21.22
CA GLU A 242 -10.73 -5.08 -22.42
C GLU A 242 -10.61 -3.55 -22.49
N ASN A 243 -11.38 -2.83 -21.66
CA ASN A 243 -11.41 -1.37 -21.65
C ASN A 243 -10.82 -0.80 -20.36
N GLN A 244 -9.98 0.21 -20.51
CA GLN A 244 -9.36 0.94 -19.39
C GLN A 244 -10.31 1.91 -18.71
N THR A 245 -11.18 2.58 -19.47
CA THR A 245 -12.10 3.64 -19.02
C THR A 245 -12.89 3.27 -17.74
N PRO A 246 -13.43 2.05 -17.58
CA PRO A 246 -14.15 1.68 -16.35
C PRO A 246 -13.31 1.75 -15.06
N TRP A 247 -11.99 1.76 -15.18
CA TRP A 247 -11.05 1.69 -14.05
C TRP A 247 -10.41 3.02 -13.72
N ILE A 248 -10.57 4.05 -14.56
CA ILE A 248 -10.02 5.39 -14.33
C ILE A 248 -10.72 6.02 -13.12
N LEU A 249 -9.94 6.59 -12.21
CA LEU A 249 -10.45 7.40 -11.12
C LEU A 249 -10.68 8.81 -11.64
N ASN A 250 -11.91 9.29 -11.60
CA ASN A 250 -12.24 10.66 -12.00
C ASN A 250 -12.61 11.48 -10.77
N ASP A 251 -12.29 12.75 -10.75
CA ASP A 251 -12.53 13.64 -9.61
C ASP A 251 -14.02 13.69 -9.19
N GLN A 252 -14.94 13.54 -10.15
CA GLN A 252 -16.38 13.54 -9.89
C GLN A 252 -16.88 12.24 -9.22
N ASP A 253 -16.07 11.20 -9.20
CA ASP A 253 -16.44 9.90 -8.66
C ASP A 253 -16.15 9.84 -7.15
N LYS A 254 -17.17 9.56 -6.36
CA LYS A 254 -17.02 9.50 -4.88
C LYS A 254 -16.56 8.13 -4.37
N TRP A 255 -16.66 7.09 -5.19
CA TRP A 255 -16.38 5.71 -4.74
C TRP A 255 -14.95 5.49 -4.26
N HIS A 256 -13.97 6.20 -4.83
CA HIS A 256 -12.56 6.05 -4.47
C HIS A 256 -12.16 6.83 -3.21
N GLY A 257 -12.93 7.85 -2.81
CA GLY A 257 -12.69 8.62 -1.59
C GLY A 257 -11.47 9.55 -1.64
N PHE A 258 -11.04 9.97 -2.84
CA PHE A 258 -9.99 10.97 -3.05
C PHE A 258 -10.58 12.19 -3.75
N GLU A 259 -10.05 13.35 -3.44
CA GLU A 259 -10.42 14.63 -4.04
C GLU A 259 -9.31 15.13 -5.00
N ASP A 260 -9.60 16.08 -5.87
CA ASP A 260 -8.67 16.72 -6.81
C ASP A 260 -7.80 15.68 -7.56
N ILE A 261 -8.42 14.73 -8.21
CA ILE A 261 -7.75 13.80 -9.12
C ILE A 261 -7.85 14.34 -10.54
N GLU A 262 -6.71 14.51 -11.18
CA GLU A 262 -6.66 14.94 -12.56
C GLU A 262 -7.21 13.87 -13.50
N ASP A 263 -7.86 14.31 -14.59
CA ASP A 263 -8.46 13.41 -15.58
C ASP A 263 -7.39 12.49 -16.21
N ASP A 264 -7.73 11.21 -16.39
CA ASP A 264 -6.87 10.19 -17.01
C ASP A 264 -5.48 10.05 -16.34
N TYR A 265 -5.38 10.43 -15.06
CA TYR A 265 -4.12 10.40 -14.33
C TYR A 265 -3.83 9.06 -13.67
N VAL A 266 -4.85 8.42 -13.09
CA VAL A 266 -4.69 7.15 -12.39
C VAL A 266 -5.85 6.20 -12.66
N MET A 267 -5.58 4.91 -12.61
CA MET A 267 -6.59 3.86 -12.74
C MET A 267 -6.48 2.85 -11.60
N LEU A 268 -7.60 2.17 -11.30
CA LEU A 268 -7.62 1.03 -10.41
C LEU A 268 -7.20 -0.24 -11.15
N ASP A 269 -6.29 -1.00 -10.55
CA ASP A 269 -5.88 -2.31 -11.01
C ASP A 269 -6.99 -3.36 -10.83
N PRO A 270 -7.50 -3.97 -11.91
CA PRO A 270 -8.57 -4.96 -11.82
C PRO A 270 -8.28 -6.16 -10.92
N ILE A 271 -7.02 -6.59 -10.81
CA ILE A 271 -6.65 -7.83 -10.09
C ILE A 271 -6.35 -7.63 -8.61
N LYS A 272 -6.29 -6.39 -8.12
CA LYS A 272 -6.13 -6.05 -6.70
C LYS A 272 -7.50 -5.75 -6.09
N LEU A 273 -7.99 -6.67 -5.26
CA LEU A 273 -9.35 -6.64 -4.73
C LEU A 273 -9.36 -6.16 -3.28
N THR A 274 -9.63 -4.89 -3.06
CA THR A 274 -9.81 -4.36 -1.71
C THR A 274 -11.26 -4.54 -1.29
N ILE A 275 -11.47 -5.46 -0.33
CA ILE A 275 -12.77 -5.74 0.27
C ILE A 275 -13.02 -4.74 1.39
N LEU A 276 -14.23 -4.21 1.43
CA LEU A 276 -14.68 -3.22 2.43
C LEU A 276 -15.56 -3.91 3.47
N THR A 277 -15.27 -3.65 4.74
CA THR A 277 -16.12 -4.12 5.84
C THR A 277 -17.08 -3.03 6.29
N PRO A 278 -18.26 -3.37 6.86
CA PRO A 278 -19.20 -2.41 7.42
C PRO A 278 -18.58 -1.56 8.56
N GLY A 279 -19.01 -0.30 8.69
CA GLY A 279 -18.57 0.58 9.79
C GLY A 279 -18.17 1.97 9.36
N ILE A 280 -17.97 2.20 8.06
CA ILE A 280 -17.69 3.51 7.47
C ILE A 280 -18.72 3.79 6.39
N ASP A 281 -19.32 4.98 6.39
CA ASP A 281 -20.26 5.43 5.36
C ASP A 281 -19.53 5.86 4.07
N ASP A 282 -20.30 6.30 3.07
CA ASP A 282 -19.76 6.72 1.77
C ASP A 282 -18.95 8.03 1.85
N ASN A 283 -19.10 8.80 2.93
CA ASN A 283 -18.34 10.02 3.18
C ASN A 283 -17.07 9.77 4.02
N GLY A 284 -16.79 8.53 4.37
CA GLY A 284 -15.63 8.17 5.19
C GLY A 284 -15.83 8.35 6.70
N THR A 285 -17.08 8.57 7.16
CA THR A 285 -17.39 8.75 8.58
C THR A 285 -17.70 7.41 9.24
N LEU A 286 -17.16 7.20 10.44
CA LEU A 286 -17.47 6.02 11.25
C LEU A 286 -18.94 6.02 11.68
N LEU A 287 -19.63 4.93 11.41
CA LEU A 287 -21.01 4.74 11.85
C LEU A 287 -21.09 4.68 13.37
N PRO A 288 -22.21 5.12 13.99
CA PRO A 288 -22.36 5.04 15.43
C PRO A 288 -22.43 3.61 15.97
N ASN A 289 -22.97 2.69 15.20
CA ASN A 289 -23.15 1.27 15.53
C ASN A 289 -22.99 0.36 14.31
N GLY A 290 -22.87 -0.95 14.54
CA GLY A 290 -22.87 -1.96 13.48
C GLY A 290 -21.58 -2.04 12.65
N GLY A 291 -20.47 -1.54 13.19
CA GLY A 291 -19.19 -1.65 12.51
C GLY A 291 -18.51 -2.99 12.72
N ILE A 292 -17.90 -3.51 11.66
CA ILE A 292 -17.11 -4.74 11.65
C ILE A 292 -15.69 -4.37 11.22
N PRO A 293 -14.75 -4.19 12.17
CA PRO A 293 -13.35 -3.98 11.83
C PRO A 293 -12.79 -5.14 11.00
N ALA A 294 -11.85 -4.85 10.10
CA ALA A 294 -11.35 -5.87 9.17
C ALA A 294 -10.47 -6.94 9.83
N ALA A 295 -9.83 -6.63 10.97
CA ALA A 295 -8.91 -7.58 11.62
C ALA A 295 -9.58 -8.89 12.06
N PRO A 296 -10.76 -8.92 12.71
CA PRO A 296 -11.49 -10.16 12.98
C PRO A 296 -11.83 -10.95 11.70
N VAL A 297 -12.20 -10.25 10.62
CA VAL A 297 -12.50 -10.90 9.32
C VAL A 297 -11.25 -11.55 8.73
N SER A 298 -10.13 -10.84 8.69
CA SER A 298 -8.85 -11.36 8.20
C SER A 298 -8.37 -12.56 9.01
N ASN A 299 -8.48 -12.51 10.35
CA ASN A 299 -8.14 -13.63 11.23
C ASN A 299 -9.06 -14.84 10.99
N PHE A 300 -10.34 -14.60 10.69
CA PHE A 300 -11.26 -15.68 10.30
C PHE A 300 -10.86 -16.29 8.95
N LEU A 301 -10.51 -15.48 7.96
CA LEU A 301 -10.06 -15.94 6.65
C LEU A 301 -8.78 -16.78 6.72
N ILE A 302 -7.84 -16.43 7.61
CA ILE A 302 -6.62 -17.24 7.85
C ILE A 302 -6.98 -18.67 8.28
N LYS A 303 -8.00 -18.88 9.11
CA LYS A 303 -8.48 -20.21 9.49
C LYS A 303 -9.03 -21.03 8.32
N HIS A 304 -9.47 -20.34 7.28
CA HIS A 304 -9.90 -20.94 6.01
C HIS A 304 -8.78 -21.02 4.96
N ASN A 305 -7.51 -20.87 5.38
CA ASN A 305 -6.31 -20.84 4.52
C ASN A 305 -6.35 -19.73 3.46
N ILE A 306 -6.97 -18.61 3.79
CA ILE A 306 -7.02 -17.41 2.95
C ILE A 306 -6.23 -16.30 3.67
N VAL A 307 -5.09 -15.92 3.09
CA VAL A 307 -4.22 -14.87 3.62
C VAL A 307 -4.49 -13.58 2.88
N CYS A 308 -4.78 -12.50 3.64
CA CYS A 308 -4.91 -11.16 3.09
C CYS A 308 -3.53 -10.54 2.92
N GLU A 309 -3.31 -9.85 1.81
CA GLU A 309 -2.05 -9.14 1.53
C GLU A 309 -1.89 -7.90 2.41
N LYS A 310 -2.99 -7.29 2.78
CA LYS A 310 -3.07 -6.14 3.67
C LYS A 310 -4.37 -6.18 4.45
N THR A 311 -4.32 -5.84 5.73
CA THR A 311 -5.51 -5.59 6.56
C THR A 311 -5.40 -4.21 7.17
N ASP A 312 -6.35 -3.35 6.86
CA ASP A 312 -6.52 -2.02 7.47
C ASP A 312 -7.69 -2.06 8.47
N TYR A 313 -8.13 -0.93 9.00
CA TYR A 313 -9.20 -0.92 10.01
C TYR A 313 -10.56 -1.39 9.45
N TYR A 314 -10.93 -0.99 8.21
CA TYR A 314 -12.21 -1.36 7.58
C TYR A 314 -12.05 -1.81 6.13
N SER A 315 -10.90 -2.30 5.79
CA SER A 315 -10.63 -2.90 4.48
C SER A 315 -9.54 -3.95 4.58
N PHE A 316 -9.56 -4.91 3.67
CA PHE A 316 -8.46 -5.84 3.46
C PHE A 316 -8.26 -6.13 1.98
N LEU A 317 -7.01 -6.32 1.59
CA LEU A 317 -6.62 -6.53 0.21
C LEU A 317 -6.41 -8.01 -0.08
N LEU A 318 -6.99 -8.46 -1.18
CA LEU A 318 -6.74 -9.76 -1.78
C LEU A 318 -6.15 -9.57 -3.19
N LEU A 319 -5.22 -10.42 -3.55
CA LEU A 319 -4.57 -10.40 -4.83
C LEU A 319 -5.04 -11.58 -5.68
N ASN A 320 -5.62 -11.28 -6.85
CA ASN A 320 -5.92 -12.30 -7.85
C ASN A 320 -4.70 -12.51 -8.74
N SER A 321 -3.98 -13.61 -8.57
CA SER A 321 -2.73 -13.91 -9.26
C SER A 321 -2.84 -15.16 -10.13
N LEU A 322 -1.77 -15.52 -10.85
CA LEU A 322 -1.66 -16.76 -11.63
C LEU A 322 -2.02 -18.03 -10.83
N GLY A 323 -1.80 -18.00 -9.50
CA GLY A 323 -2.13 -19.11 -8.61
C GLY A 323 -3.55 -19.11 -8.06
N THR A 324 -4.37 -18.11 -8.39
CA THR A 324 -5.73 -17.98 -7.89
C THR A 324 -6.71 -18.70 -8.81
N THR A 325 -7.34 -19.77 -8.33
CA THR A 325 -8.31 -20.56 -9.08
C THR A 325 -9.74 -20.17 -8.72
N ARG A 326 -10.72 -20.51 -9.56
CA ARG A 326 -12.15 -20.34 -9.27
C ARG A 326 -12.57 -21.03 -7.98
N ALA A 327 -11.98 -22.17 -7.66
CA ALA A 327 -12.24 -22.87 -6.39
C ALA A 327 -11.82 -22.03 -5.18
N LYS A 328 -10.64 -21.41 -5.22
CA LYS A 328 -10.17 -20.49 -4.17
C LYS A 328 -11.07 -19.26 -4.02
N GLN A 329 -11.55 -18.70 -5.13
CA GLN A 329 -12.53 -17.61 -5.10
C GLN A 329 -13.87 -18.05 -4.50
N GLY A 330 -14.32 -19.28 -4.81
CA GLY A 330 -15.49 -19.88 -4.19
C GLY A 330 -15.34 -20.06 -2.68
N SER A 331 -14.16 -20.52 -2.23
CA SER A 331 -13.84 -20.65 -0.80
C SER A 331 -13.86 -19.30 -0.09
N LEU A 332 -13.37 -18.23 -0.71
CA LEU A 332 -13.45 -16.88 -0.15
C LEU A 332 -14.90 -16.43 0.05
N LEU A 333 -15.76 -16.57 -0.98
CA LEU A 333 -17.16 -16.18 -0.87
C LEU A 333 -17.88 -17.00 0.20
N ALA A 334 -17.63 -18.31 0.28
CA ALA A 334 -18.18 -19.17 1.32
C ALA A 334 -17.74 -18.72 2.71
N ALA A 335 -16.47 -18.41 2.91
CA ALA A 335 -15.95 -17.93 4.19
C ALA A 335 -16.55 -16.58 4.59
N LEU A 336 -16.72 -15.63 3.65
CA LEU A 336 -17.37 -14.35 3.93
C LEU A 336 -18.85 -14.51 4.30
N LEU A 337 -19.57 -15.41 3.64
CA LEU A 337 -20.97 -15.74 3.98
C LEU A 337 -21.06 -16.45 5.34
N GLU A 338 -20.13 -17.33 5.65
CA GLU A 338 -20.05 -18.01 6.94
C GLU A 338 -19.75 -16.99 8.06
N PHE A 339 -18.78 -16.08 7.88
CA PHE A 339 -18.53 -15.01 8.84
C PHE A 339 -19.79 -14.20 9.12
N LYS A 340 -20.50 -13.79 8.05
CA LYS A 340 -21.77 -13.06 8.18
C LYS A 340 -22.77 -13.85 9.02
N LYS A 341 -22.97 -15.15 8.71
CA LYS A 341 -23.91 -16.02 9.44
C LYS A 341 -23.55 -16.12 10.93
N LEU A 342 -22.25 -16.31 11.25
CA LEU A 342 -21.78 -16.40 12.64
C LEU A 342 -21.96 -15.07 13.39
N TYR A 343 -21.72 -13.94 12.71
CA TYR A 343 -21.95 -12.62 13.25
C TYR A 343 -23.43 -12.35 13.53
N ASP A 344 -24.31 -12.62 12.57
CA ASP A 344 -25.76 -12.38 12.69
C ASP A 344 -26.41 -13.31 13.72
N SER A 345 -25.87 -14.52 13.91
CA SER A 345 -26.34 -15.49 14.91
C SER A 345 -25.79 -15.22 16.31
N ASP A 346 -25.04 -14.14 16.50
CA ASP A 346 -24.41 -13.77 17.78
C ASP A 346 -23.61 -14.92 18.42
N THR A 347 -22.84 -15.63 17.58
CA THR A 347 -22.11 -16.84 17.95
C THR A 347 -21.04 -16.54 19.00
N PRO A 348 -20.89 -17.37 20.09
CA PRO A 348 -19.83 -17.20 21.07
C PRO A 348 -18.46 -17.11 20.43
N LEU A 349 -17.63 -16.14 20.87
CA LEU A 349 -16.32 -15.89 20.29
C LEU A 349 -15.40 -17.11 20.40
N GLU A 350 -15.52 -17.88 21.48
CA GLU A 350 -14.76 -19.13 21.69
C GLU A 350 -15.03 -20.18 20.59
N ALA A 351 -16.26 -20.24 20.07
CA ALA A 351 -16.58 -21.14 18.97
C ALA A 351 -15.95 -20.70 17.64
N VAL A 352 -15.73 -19.39 17.46
CA VAL A 352 -15.12 -18.81 16.25
C VAL A 352 -13.60 -18.74 16.37
N PHE A 353 -13.10 -18.28 17.52
CA PHE A 353 -11.66 -18.05 17.78
C PHE A 353 -11.20 -18.73 19.07
N PRO A 354 -11.23 -20.08 19.17
CA PRO A 354 -10.90 -20.81 20.41
C PRO A 354 -9.49 -20.49 20.92
N ASP A 355 -8.50 -20.36 20.04
CA ASP A 355 -7.11 -20.10 20.42
C ASP A 355 -6.95 -18.70 21.00
N LEU A 356 -7.62 -17.69 20.44
CA LEU A 356 -7.65 -16.33 20.94
C LEU A 356 -8.25 -16.26 22.36
N VAL A 357 -9.41 -16.90 22.53
CA VAL A 357 -10.09 -16.93 23.84
C VAL A 357 -9.28 -17.70 24.86
N LYS A 358 -8.65 -18.80 24.47
CA LYS A 358 -7.76 -19.56 25.35
C LYS A 358 -6.51 -18.78 25.77
N ALA A 359 -5.93 -18.00 24.86
CA ALA A 359 -4.76 -17.17 25.16
C ALA A 359 -5.09 -15.96 26.06
N HIS A 360 -6.29 -15.39 25.92
CA HIS A 360 -6.73 -14.18 26.61
C HIS A 360 -8.14 -14.31 27.22
N PRO A 361 -8.35 -15.28 28.14
CA PRO A 361 -9.71 -15.59 28.65
C PRO A 361 -10.34 -14.44 29.43
N GLU A 362 -9.54 -13.66 30.15
CA GLU A 362 -9.98 -12.47 30.90
C GLU A 362 -10.67 -11.45 29.98
N ARG A 363 -10.18 -11.34 28.75
CA ARG A 363 -10.65 -10.32 27.78
C ARG A 363 -11.83 -10.85 26.94
N TYR A 364 -11.83 -12.13 26.58
CA TYR A 364 -12.67 -12.64 25.47
C TYR A 364 -13.69 -13.71 25.85
N LYS A 365 -13.59 -14.34 27.03
CA LYS A 365 -14.41 -15.52 27.37
C LYS A 365 -15.93 -15.28 27.33
N SER A 366 -16.36 -14.06 27.62
CA SER A 366 -17.79 -13.70 27.65
C SER A 366 -18.28 -13.02 26.37
N GLU A 367 -17.43 -12.88 25.36
CA GLU A 367 -17.79 -12.19 24.12
C GLU A 367 -18.39 -13.15 23.10
N THR A 368 -19.25 -12.57 22.24
CA THR A 368 -19.68 -13.16 20.97
C THR A 368 -18.90 -12.51 19.83
N LEU A 369 -18.95 -13.10 18.63
CA LEU A 369 -18.32 -12.48 17.45
C LEU A 369 -18.86 -11.07 17.21
N LYS A 370 -20.16 -10.88 17.39
CA LYS A 370 -20.82 -9.59 17.21
C LYS A 370 -20.38 -8.58 18.25
N SER A 371 -20.47 -8.92 19.55
CA SER A 371 -20.08 -8.03 20.64
C SER A 371 -18.60 -7.65 20.54
N HIS A 372 -17.75 -8.59 20.12
CA HIS A 372 -16.33 -8.36 19.90
C HIS A 372 -16.07 -7.32 18.79
N CYS A 373 -16.68 -7.49 17.61
CA CYS A 373 -16.56 -6.53 16.53
C CYS A 373 -17.10 -5.14 16.92
N GLU A 374 -18.25 -5.08 17.61
CA GLU A 374 -18.84 -3.82 18.06
C GLU A 374 -17.99 -3.14 19.14
N SER A 375 -17.38 -3.90 20.05
CA SER A 375 -16.44 -3.39 21.05
C SER A 375 -15.22 -2.76 20.39
N MET A 376 -14.62 -3.45 19.44
CA MET A 376 -13.48 -2.95 18.69
C MET A 376 -13.86 -1.71 17.85
N HIS A 377 -15.01 -1.73 17.15
CA HIS A 377 -15.51 -0.58 16.39
C HIS A 377 -15.71 0.65 17.27
N ARG A 378 -16.36 0.49 18.43
CA ARG A 378 -16.55 1.55 19.41
C ARG A 378 -15.22 2.13 19.87
N TYR A 379 -14.24 1.27 20.19
CA TYR A 379 -12.92 1.69 20.61
C TYR A 379 -12.20 2.53 19.53
N LEU A 380 -12.21 2.06 18.27
CA LEU A 380 -11.62 2.78 17.15
C LEU A 380 -12.23 4.18 16.99
N ARG A 381 -13.55 4.30 17.14
CA ARG A 381 -14.28 5.55 17.05
C ARG A 381 -13.99 6.49 18.21
N GLU A 382 -14.11 6.01 19.46
CA GLU A 382 -13.95 6.83 20.65
C GLU A 382 -12.51 7.34 20.82
N ASN A 383 -11.53 6.55 20.41
CA ASN A 383 -10.12 6.93 20.45
C ASN A 383 -9.63 7.60 19.15
N LYS A 384 -10.51 7.88 18.18
CA LYS A 384 -10.21 8.58 16.92
C LYS A 384 -9.02 7.99 16.16
N ILE A 385 -8.88 6.66 16.20
CA ILE A 385 -7.70 5.97 15.67
C ILE A 385 -7.51 6.25 14.18
N ILE A 386 -8.60 6.30 13.38
CA ILE A 386 -8.55 6.58 11.95
C ILE A 386 -8.09 8.03 11.69
N GLU A 387 -8.60 9.00 12.43
CA GLU A 387 -8.16 10.39 12.31
C GLU A 387 -6.67 10.54 12.65
N LEU A 388 -6.22 9.89 13.73
CA LEU A 388 -4.81 9.87 14.11
C LEU A 388 -3.93 9.23 13.04
N MET A 389 -4.38 8.12 12.47
CA MET A 389 -3.70 7.48 11.35
C MET A 389 -3.57 8.46 10.16
N HIS A 390 -4.67 9.08 9.72
CA HIS A 390 -4.63 10.04 8.61
C HIS A 390 -3.62 11.14 8.88
N ARG A 391 -3.73 11.82 10.02
CA ARG A 391 -2.81 12.90 10.40
C ARG A 391 -1.35 12.45 10.41
N SER A 392 -1.06 11.22 10.83
CA SER A 392 0.32 10.69 10.87
C SER A 392 0.94 10.48 9.49
N PHE A 393 0.13 10.25 8.44
CA PHE A 393 0.58 10.10 7.07
C PHE A 393 0.52 11.38 6.23
N GLU A 394 -0.03 12.46 6.77
CA GLU A 394 -0.10 13.79 6.13
C GLU A 394 1.07 14.70 6.51
N VAL A 395 1.86 14.31 7.50
CA VAL A 395 2.97 15.12 8.00
C VAL A 395 4.32 14.56 7.53
N ILE A 396 5.26 15.47 7.29
CA ILE A 396 6.66 15.13 7.02
C ILE A 396 7.46 15.52 8.28
N PRO A 397 8.12 14.57 8.97
CA PRO A 397 8.99 14.89 10.09
C PRO A 397 10.15 15.79 9.69
N VAL A 398 10.66 16.56 10.64
CA VAL A 398 11.76 17.48 10.38
C VAL A 398 13.08 16.70 10.28
N PRO A 399 13.76 16.68 9.14
CA PRO A 399 15.07 16.04 9.01
C PRO A 399 16.14 16.85 9.76
N SER A 400 16.77 16.24 10.77
CA SER A 400 17.85 16.83 11.57
C SER A 400 19.23 16.41 11.12
N MET A 401 19.33 15.23 10.48
CA MET A 401 20.55 14.72 9.85
C MET A 401 20.21 13.82 8.65
N LEU A 402 21.20 13.49 7.85
CA LEU A 402 21.00 12.56 6.72
C LEU A 402 20.72 11.14 7.22
N PRO A 403 19.93 10.33 6.49
CA PRO A 403 19.76 8.92 6.83
C PRO A 403 21.07 8.14 6.89
N ALA A 404 22.08 8.52 6.11
CA ALA A 404 23.42 7.93 6.15
C ALA A 404 24.14 8.23 7.47
N GLU A 405 23.99 9.44 8.00
CA GLU A 405 24.56 9.84 9.30
C GLU A 405 23.89 9.10 10.45
N ALA A 406 22.55 9.01 10.43
CA ALA A 406 21.78 8.23 11.41
C ALA A 406 22.19 6.76 11.40
N ALA A 407 22.35 6.15 10.23
CA ALA A 407 22.84 4.78 10.10
C ALA A 407 24.26 4.60 10.67
N ALA A 408 25.13 5.59 10.51
CA ALA A 408 26.48 5.56 11.12
C ALA A 408 26.42 5.57 12.65
N HIS A 409 25.50 6.28 13.27
CA HIS A 409 25.26 6.23 14.72
C HIS A 409 24.79 4.84 15.16
N VAL A 410 23.91 4.18 14.39
CA VAL A 410 23.46 2.79 14.68
C VAL A 410 24.67 1.85 14.66
N VAL A 411 25.51 1.94 13.63
CA VAL A 411 26.72 1.07 13.51
C VAL A 411 27.71 1.26 14.66
N ARG A 412 27.85 2.49 15.15
CA ARG A 412 28.76 2.82 16.28
C ARG A 412 28.16 2.49 17.65
N GLY A 413 26.87 2.18 17.75
CA GLY A 413 26.18 2.00 19.03
C GLY A 413 25.84 3.29 19.78
N ASP A 414 25.87 4.45 19.08
CA ASP A 414 25.51 5.76 19.62
C ASP A 414 24.00 5.96 19.62
N VAL A 415 23.27 4.93 20.03
CA VAL A 415 21.82 4.86 20.04
C VAL A 415 21.30 4.32 21.36
N GLU A 416 20.05 4.66 21.70
CA GLU A 416 19.38 4.14 22.87
C GLU A 416 17.91 3.82 22.57
N MET A 417 17.34 2.87 23.31
CA MET A 417 15.94 2.50 23.23
C MET A 417 15.10 3.52 24.02
N VAL A 418 14.13 4.11 23.36
CA VAL A 418 13.23 5.17 23.93
C VAL A 418 11.78 4.70 23.81
N ASP A 419 10.98 4.91 24.84
CA ASP A 419 9.55 4.66 24.81
C ASP A 419 8.87 5.63 23.84
N VAL A 420 7.88 5.16 23.09
CA VAL A 420 7.16 6.03 22.13
C VAL A 420 6.53 7.24 22.80
N ALA A 421 6.15 7.12 24.05
CA ALA A 421 5.65 8.24 24.85
C ALA A 421 6.68 9.37 25.07
N GLU A 422 7.98 9.08 24.91
CA GLU A 422 9.10 9.99 25.18
C GLU A 422 9.82 10.44 23.90
N LEU A 423 9.22 10.22 22.72
CA LEU A 423 9.83 10.51 21.41
C LEU A 423 9.88 12.02 21.07
N HIS A 424 9.26 12.87 21.86
CA HIS A 424 9.27 14.32 21.60
C HIS A 424 10.70 14.85 21.54
N ASP A 425 11.02 15.56 20.45
CA ASP A 425 12.35 16.14 20.17
C ASP A 425 13.50 15.10 20.18
N ARG A 426 13.20 13.83 19.97
CA ARG A 426 14.20 12.79 19.76
C ARG A 426 14.41 12.57 18.26
N ILE A 427 15.66 12.29 17.91
CA ILE A 427 16.04 11.94 16.53
C ILE A 427 15.93 10.43 16.40
N ALA A 428 15.10 9.96 15.48
CA ALA A 428 14.99 8.54 15.17
C ALA A 428 16.31 8.01 14.58
N ALA A 429 16.78 6.89 15.08
CA ALA A 429 17.95 6.22 14.51
C ALA A 429 17.59 5.26 13.37
N VAL A 430 16.34 4.78 13.35
CA VAL A 430 15.80 3.81 12.39
C VAL A 430 14.51 4.32 11.78
N MET A 431 14.09 3.71 10.67
CA MET A 431 12.77 4.02 10.08
C MET A 431 11.65 3.38 10.89
N LEU A 432 10.49 4.06 10.96
CA LEU A 432 9.25 3.54 11.52
C LEU A 432 8.28 3.30 10.38
N VAL A 433 7.90 2.03 10.17
CA VAL A 433 7.11 1.63 9.02
C VAL A 433 6.00 0.69 9.46
N PRO A 434 4.75 1.16 9.55
CA PRO A 434 3.60 0.27 9.64
C PRO A 434 3.53 -0.65 8.41
N TYR A 435 3.44 -1.95 8.61
CA TYR A 435 3.44 -2.93 7.54
C TYR A 435 2.28 -3.94 7.72
N PRO A 436 1.51 -4.20 6.68
CA PRO A 436 1.40 -3.45 5.42
C PRO A 436 0.81 -2.03 5.63
N PRO A 437 0.99 -1.06 4.71
CA PRO A 437 1.52 -1.17 3.34
C PRO A 437 3.03 -0.95 3.20
N GLY A 438 3.77 -0.71 4.27
CA GLY A 438 5.21 -0.49 4.17
C GLY A 438 5.60 0.94 3.77
N ILE A 439 4.76 1.92 4.11
CA ILE A 439 5.06 3.35 3.93
C ILE A 439 5.65 3.88 5.22
N PRO A 440 6.90 4.39 5.20
CA PRO A 440 7.49 4.99 6.39
C PRO A 440 6.70 6.21 6.86
N VAL A 441 6.41 6.26 8.15
CA VAL A 441 5.91 7.47 8.82
C VAL A 441 7.06 8.31 9.36
N MET A 442 8.25 7.73 9.51
CA MET A 442 9.46 8.39 9.95
C MET A 442 10.70 7.66 9.41
N MET A 443 11.72 8.42 9.04
CA MET A 443 13.02 7.89 8.60
C MET A 443 14.11 8.14 9.64
N GLY A 444 15.18 7.35 9.61
CA GLY A 444 16.36 7.63 10.42
C GLY A 444 16.94 9.00 10.11
N GLY A 445 17.25 9.77 11.16
CA GLY A 445 17.75 11.14 11.07
C GLY A 445 16.67 12.23 11.18
N GLU A 446 15.39 11.84 11.27
CA GLU A 446 14.27 12.76 11.43
C GLU A 446 13.90 12.94 12.89
N THR A 447 13.32 14.10 13.23
CA THR A 447 12.90 14.47 14.58
C THR A 447 11.40 14.57 14.70
N MET A 448 10.87 14.01 15.78
CA MET A 448 9.46 14.03 16.10
C MET A 448 9.08 15.32 16.84
N SER A 449 9.04 16.42 16.10
CA SER A 449 8.70 17.74 16.61
C SER A 449 7.62 18.43 15.78
N GLY A 450 7.02 19.49 16.30
CA GLY A 450 5.98 20.24 15.59
C GLY A 450 4.79 19.38 15.20
N GLU A 451 4.41 19.39 13.93
CA GLU A 451 3.29 18.61 13.38
C GLU A 451 3.57 17.09 13.41
N ALA A 452 4.83 16.67 13.38
CA ALA A 452 5.21 15.26 13.46
C ALA A 452 4.82 14.57 14.80
N LYS A 453 4.36 15.32 15.80
CA LYS A 453 3.72 14.78 17.01
C LYS A 453 2.55 13.85 16.67
N ALA A 454 1.84 14.10 15.57
CA ALA A 454 0.77 13.24 15.09
C ALA A 454 1.22 11.78 14.91
N ILE A 455 2.48 11.55 14.57
CA ILE A 455 3.05 10.19 14.43
C ILE A 455 3.14 9.51 15.79
N ALA A 456 3.66 10.20 16.83
CA ALA A 456 3.72 9.65 18.18
C ALA A 456 2.32 9.39 18.74
N GLU A 457 1.38 10.30 18.51
CA GLU A 457 -0.02 10.15 18.92
C GLU A 457 -0.64 8.89 18.30
N TYR A 458 -0.41 8.66 17.01
CA TYR A 458 -0.87 7.46 16.32
C TYR A 458 -0.20 6.18 16.86
N LEU A 459 1.12 6.18 17.06
CA LEU A 459 1.84 5.01 17.58
C LEU A 459 1.38 4.68 19.01
N LEU A 460 1.16 5.68 19.87
CA LEU A 460 0.60 5.50 21.22
C LEU A 460 -0.85 4.98 21.18
N ALA A 461 -1.64 5.44 20.22
CA ALA A 461 -2.99 4.93 20.03
C ALA A 461 -2.98 3.46 19.57
N ARG A 462 -2.01 3.08 18.73
CA ARG A 462 -1.77 1.67 18.34
C ARG A 462 -1.33 0.82 19.53
N GLU A 463 -0.39 1.30 20.36
CA GLU A 463 0.04 0.63 21.59
C GLU A 463 -1.16 0.35 22.52
N LYS A 464 -1.99 1.35 22.75
CA LYS A 464 -3.21 1.20 23.57
C LYS A 464 -4.21 0.24 22.96
N PHE A 465 -4.38 0.27 21.62
CA PHE A 465 -5.25 -0.66 20.91
C PHE A 465 -4.77 -2.11 21.07
N GLU A 466 -3.48 -2.38 20.91
CA GLU A 466 -2.92 -3.73 21.07
C GLU A 466 -3.02 -4.24 22.52
N ASN A 467 -2.93 -3.35 23.51
CA ASN A 467 -3.17 -3.70 24.91
C ASN A 467 -4.65 -3.99 25.21
N GLU A 468 -5.58 -3.31 24.54
CA GLU A 468 -7.03 -3.52 24.71
C GLU A 468 -7.52 -4.76 23.97
N PHE A 469 -6.91 -5.06 22.80
CA PHE A 469 -7.27 -6.20 21.96
C PHE A 469 -6.05 -7.09 21.70
N PRO A 470 -5.53 -7.80 22.74
CA PRO A 470 -4.40 -8.71 22.55
C PRO A 470 -4.77 -9.82 21.56
N GLY A 471 -3.81 -10.20 20.69
CA GLY A 471 -4.03 -11.11 19.55
C GLY A 471 -4.36 -10.40 18.23
N TYR A 472 -4.38 -9.05 18.24
CA TYR A 472 -4.55 -8.21 17.05
C TYR A 472 -3.36 -7.25 16.85
N GLU A 473 -2.17 -7.72 17.20
CA GLU A 473 -0.94 -6.98 17.03
C GLU A 473 -0.65 -6.77 15.54
N GLY A 474 -0.30 -5.53 15.17
CA GLY A 474 0.14 -5.21 13.83
C GLY A 474 1.66 -5.19 13.73
N ASP A 475 2.22 -5.41 12.55
CA ASP A 475 3.66 -5.24 12.33
C ASP A 475 3.99 -3.74 12.12
N ILE A 476 4.94 -3.23 12.91
CA ILE A 476 5.51 -1.89 12.75
C ILE A 476 7.03 -2.04 12.80
N HIS A 477 7.66 -2.03 11.63
CA HIS A 477 9.11 -2.07 11.57
C HIS A 477 9.72 -0.87 12.29
N GLY A 478 10.78 -1.12 13.07
CA GLY A 478 11.43 -0.10 13.91
C GLY A 478 10.82 0.05 15.31
N ILE A 479 9.69 -0.61 15.58
CA ILE A 479 9.10 -0.68 16.93
C ILE A 479 9.44 -2.02 17.58
N THR A 480 9.96 -1.97 18.79
CA THR A 480 10.12 -3.11 19.69
C THR A 480 9.02 -3.09 20.73
N ARG A 481 8.37 -4.22 20.96
CA ARG A 481 7.38 -4.41 22.02
C ARG A 481 8.04 -4.94 23.26
N GLU A 482 8.00 -4.19 24.34
CA GLU A 482 8.53 -4.59 25.64
C GLU A 482 7.39 -4.88 26.61
N GLN A 483 7.37 -6.07 27.20
CA GLN A 483 6.37 -6.41 28.20
C GLN A 483 6.75 -5.81 29.56
N ARG A 484 5.90 -4.95 30.11
CA ARG A 484 6.02 -4.34 31.46
C ARG A 484 4.81 -4.69 32.31
N GLY A 485 4.94 -5.74 33.11
CA GLY A 485 3.80 -6.30 33.85
C GLY A 485 2.74 -6.85 32.89
N SER A 486 1.52 -6.34 33.00
CA SER A 486 0.38 -6.73 32.13
C SER A 486 0.28 -5.89 30.84
N ARG A 487 1.20 -4.97 30.59
CA ARG A 487 1.13 -4.05 29.43
C ARG A 487 2.31 -4.20 28.51
N THR A 488 2.04 -4.11 27.21
CA THR A 488 3.04 -3.97 26.16
C THR A 488 3.32 -2.48 25.95
N VAL A 489 4.60 -2.08 25.94
CA VAL A 489 5.07 -0.72 25.67
C VAL A 489 5.84 -0.72 24.36
N PHE A 490 5.55 0.25 23.50
CA PHE A 490 6.26 0.44 22.23
C PHE A 490 7.54 1.25 22.45
N ARG A 491 8.63 0.75 21.91
CA ARG A 491 9.94 1.38 21.98
C ARG A 491 10.60 1.42 20.62
N THR A 492 11.45 2.41 20.40
CA THR A 492 12.26 2.51 19.18
C THR A 492 13.66 3.02 19.47
N LEU A 493 14.56 2.82 18.52
CA LEU A 493 15.93 3.34 18.61
C LEU A 493 15.98 4.82 18.24
N CYS A 494 16.53 5.62 19.12
CA CYS A 494 16.86 7.03 18.90
C CYS A 494 18.36 7.28 19.03
N ILE A 495 18.86 8.33 18.38
CA ILE A 495 20.22 8.82 18.61
C ILE A 495 20.34 9.26 20.06
N LYS A 496 21.45 8.90 20.73
CA LYS A 496 21.76 9.38 22.10
C LYS A 496 21.84 10.91 22.11
N LYS A 497 21.34 11.54 23.20
CA LYS A 497 21.48 12.99 23.44
C LYS A 497 22.91 13.37 23.72
#